data_cb6e41106160e1d037cf974d8dfe5929
#
_entry.id   cb6e41106160e1d037cf974d8dfe5929
#
_cell.length_a   1.000
_cell.length_b   1.000
_cell.length_c   1.000
_cell.angle_alpha   90.00
_cell.angle_beta   90.00
_cell.angle_gamma   90.00
#
_symmetry.space_group_name_H-M   'P 1'
#
loop_
_entity.id
_entity.type
_entity.pdbx_description
1 polymer ?
#
loop_
_entity_poly.entity_id
_entity_poly.type
_entity_poly.pdbx_seq_one_letter_code
_entity_poly.pdbx_strand_id
1 'polypeptide(L)'
;MFASATASSTTPLVGIQPTATPVDEPYLLEIINVSKGFPGVVALSDVQLRVRPGSVLALMGENGAGKSTLMKIIAGIYQPDAGEIRLRGKPVVFETPLSALQAGIAMIHQELNLMPHMSIAENIWIGREQLNGLHMIDHREMHRCTAALLERLRINLDPEEQVGNLSIAERQMVEIAKAVSYDSDVLIMDEPTSAITDKEVAHLFSIIADLKSQGKGIIYITHKMNEVFAIADEVAVFRDGAYIGLQRADSMDGDSLISMMVGRELSQLFPVREKPIGDLLLSVRDLKLDGIFKGVSFDLHAGEILGLAGLMGSGRTNVAEAIFGITPSDGGEIRLDGQVVRISDPHMAIEKGFALLTEDRKLSGLFPCLSVLENMEMAVLPHYAGHGFIQQKALRVLCEDMCKKLRVKTPSLEQCIDTLSGGNQQKALLARWLMTNPRILILDEPTRGIDVGAKAEIYRLISYLASEGMAVIMISSELPEVLGMSDRVMVMHEGDLMGTLDRSEATQERVMQLASGMSVRH
;
A
#
# COMPACT_ATOMS: atom_id res chain seq x y z
N MET A 1 5.99 -12.69 -57.03
CA MET A 1 7.37 -13.01 -56.67
C MET A 1 7.55 -12.76 -55.19
N PHE A 2 7.93 -13.77 -54.53
CA PHE A 2 8.06 -14.01 -53.12
C PHE A 2 8.80 -12.93 -52.30
N ALA A 3 8.26 -12.61 -51.11
CA ALA A 3 9.01 -12.03 -50.01
C ALA A 3 8.73 -12.84 -48.75
N SER A 4 9.79 -13.39 -48.21
CA SER A 4 9.87 -14.28 -47.09
C SER A 4 9.62 -13.57 -45.74
N ALA A 5 8.76 -14.14 -44.92
CA ALA A 5 8.58 -13.80 -43.53
C ALA A 5 9.75 -14.40 -42.69
N THR A 6 10.42 -13.55 -41.94
CA THR A 6 11.37 -13.96 -40.89
C THR A 6 10.64 -14.23 -39.58
N ALA A 7 10.62 -15.47 -39.16
CA ALA A 7 10.13 -15.91 -37.86
C ALA A 7 11.11 -15.49 -36.77
N SER A 8 10.65 -14.75 -35.77
CA SER A 8 11.37 -14.50 -34.54
C SER A 8 11.26 -15.72 -33.63
N SER A 9 12.41 -16.31 -33.32
CA SER A 9 12.55 -17.42 -32.38
C SER A 9 12.33 -16.95 -30.95
N THR A 10 11.19 -17.33 -30.37
CA THR A 10 10.98 -17.30 -28.92
C THR A 10 11.68 -18.49 -28.29
N THR A 11 12.73 -18.23 -27.54
CA THR A 11 13.38 -19.22 -26.67
C THR A 11 12.42 -19.60 -25.54
N PRO A 12 12.12 -20.89 -25.29
CA PRO A 12 11.29 -21.27 -24.15
C PRO A 12 12.07 -21.06 -22.86
N LEU A 13 11.45 -20.36 -21.91
CA LEU A 13 11.91 -20.27 -20.53
C LEU A 13 12.02 -21.68 -19.94
N VAL A 14 13.21 -22.01 -19.45
CA VAL A 14 13.51 -23.27 -18.75
C VAL A 14 12.58 -23.38 -17.57
N GLY A 15 11.68 -24.36 -17.61
CA GLY A 15 10.82 -24.70 -16.49
C GLY A 15 11.67 -25.19 -15.32
N ILE A 16 11.68 -24.43 -14.25
CA ILE A 16 12.21 -24.84 -12.95
C ILE A 16 11.25 -25.91 -12.43
N GLN A 17 11.64 -27.17 -12.49
CA GLN A 17 10.91 -28.24 -11.84
C GLN A 17 11.00 -28.06 -10.32
N PRO A 18 9.89 -28.21 -9.58
CA PRO A 18 9.93 -28.14 -8.13
C PRO A 18 10.77 -29.29 -7.60
N THR A 19 11.84 -28.99 -6.87
CA THR A 19 12.60 -29.96 -6.09
C THR A 19 11.69 -30.47 -4.96
N ALA A 20 11.15 -31.66 -5.16
CA ALA A 20 10.39 -32.38 -4.14
C ALA A 20 11.31 -32.82 -3.01
N THR A 21 11.15 -32.25 -1.83
CA THR A 21 11.54 -32.88 -0.59
C THR A 21 10.32 -33.60 -0.02
N PRO A 22 10.38 -34.90 0.27
CA PRO A 22 9.24 -35.65 0.78
C PRO A 22 9.12 -35.42 2.29
N VAL A 23 8.10 -34.70 2.71
CA VAL A 23 7.53 -34.82 4.03
C VAL A 23 6.08 -35.26 3.81
N ASP A 24 5.80 -36.50 4.20
CA ASP A 24 4.53 -37.22 3.99
C ASP A 24 3.42 -36.76 4.98
N GLU A 25 3.37 -35.45 5.27
CA GLU A 25 2.25 -34.90 6.03
C GLU A 25 1.18 -34.36 5.06
N PRO A 26 -0.08 -34.83 5.20
CA PRO A 26 -1.15 -34.41 4.32
C PRO A 26 -1.39 -32.88 4.49
N TYR A 27 -1.56 -32.17 3.38
CA TYR A 27 -1.93 -30.76 3.40
C TYR A 27 -3.29 -30.57 4.09
N LEU A 28 -3.42 -29.48 4.88
CA LEU A 28 -4.71 -29.09 5.44
C LEU A 28 -5.67 -28.61 4.36
N LEU A 29 -5.16 -27.75 3.46
CA LEU A 29 -5.93 -27.17 2.36
C LEU A 29 -5.12 -27.30 1.07
N GLU A 30 -5.79 -27.75 0.00
CA GLU A 30 -5.23 -27.77 -1.35
C GLU A 30 -6.22 -27.11 -2.33
N ILE A 31 -5.72 -26.22 -3.14
CA ILE A 31 -6.41 -25.61 -4.26
C ILE A 31 -5.76 -26.14 -5.53
N ILE A 32 -6.54 -26.73 -6.41
CA ILE A 32 -6.05 -27.43 -7.60
C ILE A 32 -6.72 -26.85 -8.84
N ASN A 33 -5.94 -26.16 -9.66
CA ASN A 33 -6.33 -25.62 -10.97
C ASN A 33 -7.63 -24.79 -10.92
N VAL A 34 -7.79 -23.97 -9.88
CA VAL A 34 -8.98 -23.15 -9.68
C VAL A 34 -8.97 -21.96 -10.64
N SER A 35 -10.08 -21.79 -11.36
CA SER A 35 -10.31 -20.66 -12.26
C SER A 35 -11.60 -19.94 -11.91
N LYS A 36 -11.62 -18.60 -12.13
CA LYS A 36 -12.79 -17.74 -11.88
C LYS A 36 -12.82 -16.56 -12.82
N GLY A 37 -13.93 -16.41 -13.55
CA GLY A 37 -14.22 -15.25 -14.38
C GLY A 37 -15.37 -14.41 -13.82
N PHE A 38 -15.34 -13.13 -14.14
CA PHE A 38 -16.46 -12.20 -13.97
C PHE A 38 -16.72 -11.52 -15.33
N PRO A 39 -17.89 -10.91 -15.57
CA PRO A 39 -18.17 -10.24 -16.83
C PRO A 39 -17.06 -9.29 -17.27
N GLY A 40 -16.35 -9.62 -18.33
CA GLY A 40 -15.25 -8.84 -18.89
C GLY A 40 -13.87 -9.01 -18.24
N VAL A 41 -13.73 -9.83 -17.18
CA VAL A 41 -12.44 -10.01 -16.47
C VAL A 41 -12.24 -11.47 -16.06
N VAL A 42 -11.08 -12.04 -16.40
CA VAL A 42 -10.62 -13.31 -15.82
C VAL A 42 -9.87 -12.97 -14.53
N ALA A 43 -10.46 -13.32 -13.38
CA ALA A 43 -9.90 -13.00 -12.07
C ALA A 43 -8.89 -14.05 -11.58
N LEU A 44 -9.08 -15.33 -11.94
CA LEU A 44 -8.17 -16.43 -11.63
C LEU A 44 -8.09 -17.37 -12.82
N SER A 45 -6.89 -17.83 -13.15
CA SER A 45 -6.60 -18.75 -14.22
C SER A 45 -5.69 -19.87 -13.71
N ASP A 46 -6.23 -21.07 -13.57
CA ASP A 46 -5.50 -22.31 -13.26
C ASP A 46 -4.62 -22.23 -11.99
N VAL A 47 -5.17 -21.64 -10.93
CA VAL A 47 -4.46 -21.30 -9.70
C VAL A 47 -4.29 -22.52 -8.81
N GLN A 48 -3.11 -22.65 -8.21
CA GLN A 48 -2.76 -23.69 -7.24
C GLN A 48 -2.29 -23.07 -5.93
N LEU A 49 -2.65 -23.69 -4.79
CA LEU A 49 -2.20 -23.30 -3.46
C LEU A 49 -2.24 -24.51 -2.52
N ARG A 50 -1.31 -24.59 -1.59
CA ARG A 50 -1.28 -25.65 -0.58
C ARG A 50 -0.89 -25.09 0.77
N VAL A 51 -1.58 -25.51 1.82
CA VAL A 51 -1.34 -25.10 3.20
C VAL A 51 -1.05 -26.31 4.04
N ARG A 52 0.06 -26.30 4.76
CA ARG A 52 0.47 -27.38 5.67
C ARG A 52 -0.05 -27.15 7.08
N PRO A 53 -0.20 -28.23 7.89
CA PRO A 53 -0.43 -28.07 9.33
C PRO A 53 0.73 -27.32 9.98
N GLY A 54 0.44 -26.44 10.93
CA GLY A 54 1.46 -25.69 11.67
C GLY A 54 2.36 -24.81 10.80
N SER A 55 1.84 -24.28 9.69
CA SER A 55 2.61 -23.41 8.80
C SER A 55 1.88 -22.11 8.48
N VAL A 56 2.67 -21.09 8.18
CA VAL A 56 2.20 -19.80 7.65
C VAL A 56 2.59 -19.71 6.18
N LEU A 57 1.58 -19.67 5.33
CA LEU A 57 1.73 -19.40 3.90
C LEU A 57 1.43 -17.94 3.64
N ALA A 58 2.44 -17.16 3.30
CA ALA A 58 2.23 -15.79 2.82
C ALA A 58 1.74 -15.80 1.36
N LEU A 59 0.68 -15.05 1.09
CA LEU A 59 0.16 -14.87 -0.25
C LEU A 59 0.45 -13.45 -0.73
N MET A 60 1.37 -13.33 -1.66
CA MET A 60 1.85 -12.06 -2.21
C MET A 60 1.38 -11.84 -3.65
N GLY A 61 1.35 -10.60 -4.06
CA GLY A 61 0.97 -10.19 -5.42
C GLY A 61 0.39 -8.78 -5.44
N GLU A 62 0.33 -8.17 -6.62
CA GLU A 62 -0.24 -6.84 -6.80
C GLU A 62 -1.75 -6.78 -6.54
N ASN A 63 -2.29 -5.57 -6.42
CA ASN A 63 -3.74 -5.37 -6.37
C ASN A 63 -4.35 -5.81 -7.72
N GLY A 64 -5.42 -6.60 -7.64
CA GLY A 64 -6.00 -7.23 -8.83
C GLY A 64 -5.35 -8.55 -9.26
N ALA A 65 -4.30 -9.03 -8.57
CA ALA A 65 -3.67 -10.32 -8.88
C ALA A 65 -4.54 -11.56 -8.55
N GLY A 66 -5.78 -11.36 -8.07
CA GLY A 66 -6.72 -12.44 -7.78
C GLY A 66 -6.72 -12.96 -6.35
N LYS A 67 -5.84 -12.46 -5.46
CA LYS A 67 -5.72 -12.92 -4.05
C LYS A 67 -7.07 -12.95 -3.32
N SER A 68 -7.74 -11.79 -3.23
CA SER A 68 -9.03 -11.68 -2.53
C SER A 68 -10.14 -12.50 -3.21
N THR A 69 -10.08 -12.71 -4.53
CA THR A 69 -11.02 -13.59 -5.24
C THR A 69 -10.82 -15.05 -4.81
N LEU A 70 -9.57 -15.52 -4.73
CA LEU A 70 -9.26 -16.86 -4.25
C LEU A 70 -9.71 -17.05 -2.80
N MET A 71 -9.43 -16.05 -1.92
CA MET A 71 -9.87 -16.14 -0.52
C MET A 71 -11.39 -16.20 -0.40
N LYS A 72 -12.11 -15.41 -1.20
CA LYS A 72 -13.59 -15.46 -1.24
C LYS A 72 -14.12 -16.81 -1.74
N ILE A 73 -13.38 -17.50 -2.61
CA ILE A 73 -13.71 -18.86 -3.04
C ILE A 73 -13.49 -19.85 -1.89
N ILE A 74 -12.34 -19.79 -1.20
CA ILE A 74 -12.03 -20.67 -0.07
C ILE A 74 -13.00 -20.43 1.09
N ALA A 75 -13.41 -19.18 1.31
CA ALA A 75 -14.39 -18.80 2.32
C ALA A 75 -15.85 -19.10 1.91
N GLY A 76 -16.11 -19.68 0.73
CA GLY A 76 -17.46 -20.05 0.28
C GLY A 76 -18.35 -18.87 -0.15
N ILE A 77 -17.76 -17.69 -0.38
CA ILE A 77 -18.49 -16.50 -0.87
C ILE A 77 -18.70 -16.59 -2.38
N TYR A 78 -17.71 -17.12 -3.11
CA TYR A 78 -17.79 -17.38 -4.54
C TYR A 78 -17.58 -18.86 -4.83
N GLN A 79 -18.23 -19.35 -5.91
CA GLN A 79 -17.94 -20.67 -6.45
C GLN A 79 -16.87 -20.58 -7.54
N PRO A 80 -15.90 -21.51 -7.60
CA PRO A 80 -14.99 -21.59 -8.72
C PRO A 80 -15.74 -21.99 -10.00
N ASP A 81 -15.25 -21.54 -11.15
CA ASP A 81 -15.82 -21.96 -12.45
C ASP A 81 -15.18 -23.26 -12.94
N ALA A 82 -13.95 -23.56 -12.48
CA ALA A 82 -13.22 -24.80 -12.71
C ALA A 82 -12.24 -25.05 -11.57
N GLY A 83 -11.76 -26.31 -11.49
CA GLY A 83 -10.80 -26.74 -10.48
C GLY A 83 -11.46 -27.38 -9.25
N GLU A 84 -10.65 -27.67 -8.24
CA GLU A 84 -11.06 -28.44 -7.05
C GLU A 84 -10.42 -27.86 -5.79
N ILE A 85 -11.19 -27.88 -4.70
CA ILE A 85 -10.70 -27.57 -3.35
C ILE A 85 -10.71 -28.86 -2.54
N ARG A 86 -9.60 -29.16 -1.88
CA ARG A 86 -9.50 -30.26 -0.93
C ARG A 86 -9.18 -29.76 0.47
N LEU A 87 -9.90 -30.28 1.44
CA LEU A 87 -9.65 -30.07 2.87
C LEU A 87 -9.27 -31.40 3.50
N ARG A 88 -8.07 -31.48 4.10
CA ARG A 88 -7.52 -32.73 4.66
C ARG A 88 -7.55 -33.88 3.63
N GLY A 89 -7.17 -33.61 2.39
CA GLY A 89 -7.13 -34.52 1.27
C GLY A 89 -8.50 -34.93 0.68
N LYS A 90 -9.63 -34.45 1.23
CA LYS A 90 -10.98 -34.74 0.73
C LYS A 90 -11.49 -33.57 -0.13
N PRO A 91 -12.06 -33.82 -1.31
CA PRO A 91 -12.69 -32.78 -2.11
C PRO A 91 -13.91 -32.21 -1.37
N VAL A 92 -14.00 -30.88 -1.38
CA VAL A 92 -15.07 -30.12 -0.71
C VAL A 92 -15.60 -29.00 -1.63
N VAL A 93 -16.88 -28.70 -1.45
CA VAL A 93 -17.54 -27.56 -2.07
C VAL A 93 -18.21 -26.76 -0.98
N PHE A 94 -17.87 -25.48 -0.87
CA PHE A 94 -18.46 -24.56 0.11
C PHE A 94 -19.54 -23.73 -0.54
N GLU A 95 -20.79 -24.12 -0.39
CA GLU A 95 -21.94 -23.40 -0.98
C GLU A 95 -22.19 -22.04 -0.30
N THR A 96 -21.79 -21.89 0.96
CA THR A 96 -21.97 -20.69 1.77
C THR A 96 -20.78 -20.45 2.69
N PRO A 97 -20.55 -19.21 3.16
CA PRO A 97 -19.51 -18.93 4.16
C PRO A 97 -19.67 -19.74 5.45
N LEU A 98 -20.91 -20.02 5.86
CA LEU A 98 -21.17 -20.83 7.04
C LEU A 98 -20.68 -22.27 6.84
N SER A 99 -20.84 -22.85 5.65
CA SER A 99 -20.35 -24.21 5.36
C SER A 99 -18.83 -24.29 5.38
N ALA A 100 -18.11 -23.27 4.90
CA ALA A 100 -16.65 -23.17 4.99
C ALA A 100 -16.19 -23.07 6.46
N LEU A 101 -16.87 -22.22 7.24
CA LEU A 101 -16.58 -22.03 8.66
C LEU A 101 -16.81 -23.32 9.47
N GLN A 102 -17.92 -24.03 9.24
CA GLN A 102 -18.22 -25.31 9.87
C GLN A 102 -17.25 -26.44 9.46
N ALA A 103 -16.66 -26.33 8.27
CA ALA A 103 -15.62 -27.23 7.82
C ALA A 103 -14.23 -26.96 8.44
N GLY A 104 -14.07 -25.84 9.14
CA GLY A 104 -12.84 -25.46 9.81
C GLY A 104 -12.00 -24.41 9.07
N ILE A 105 -12.63 -23.56 8.26
CA ILE A 105 -11.95 -22.42 7.59
C ILE A 105 -12.56 -21.13 8.12
N ALA A 106 -11.75 -20.30 8.80
CA ALA A 106 -12.15 -18.95 9.23
C ALA A 106 -11.38 -17.89 8.44
N MET A 107 -12.00 -16.71 8.26
CA MET A 107 -11.39 -15.60 7.54
C MET A 107 -11.54 -14.30 8.34
N ILE A 108 -10.43 -13.57 8.48
CA ILE A 108 -10.38 -12.19 8.91
C ILE A 108 -10.34 -11.34 7.64
N HIS A 109 -11.33 -10.48 7.48
CA HIS A 109 -11.46 -9.60 6.32
C HIS A 109 -10.63 -8.33 6.50
N GLN A 110 -10.26 -7.70 5.39
CA GLN A 110 -9.57 -6.40 5.37
C GLN A 110 -10.42 -5.30 6.02
N GLU A 111 -11.73 -5.32 5.81
CA GLU A 111 -12.68 -4.42 6.47
C GLU A 111 -13.23 -5.08 7.74
N LEU A 112 -13.29 -4.31 8.83
CA LEU A 112 -13.80 -4.78 10.12
C LEU A 112 -15.32 -5.01 10.05
N ASN A 113 -15.76 -6.23 10.29
CA ASN A 113 -17.16 -6.65 10.25
C ASN A 113 -17.75 -6.80 11.67
N LEU A 114 -17.50 -5.80 12.52
CA LEU A 114 -18.02 -5.76 13.89
C LEU A 114 -19.23 -4.85 14.01
N MET A 115 -20.16 -5.23 14.88
CA MET A 115 -21.37 -4.46 15.21
C MET A 115 -21.02 -3.42 16.29
N PRO A 116 -20.96 -2.11 15.97
CA PRO A 116 -20.42 -1.10 16.90
C PRO A 116 -21.25 -0.91 18.16
N HIS A 117 -22.57 -1.19 18.12
CA HIS A 117 -23.48 -1.03 19.25
C HIS A 117 -23.60 -2.28 20.15
N MET A 118 -22.92 -3.35 19.79
CA MET A 118 -22.86 -4.58 20.56
C MET A 118 -21.56 -4.64 21.39
N SER A 119 -21.60 -5.41 22.48
CA SER A 119 -20.41 -5.67 23.30
C SER A 119 -19.39 -6.53 22.55
N ILE A 120 -18.16 -6.60 23.07
CA ILE A 120 -17.11 -7.51 22.57
C ILE A 120 -17.61 -8.95 22.61
N ALA A 121 -18.20 -9.36 23.73
CA ALA A 121 -18.71 -10.72 23.90
C ALA A 121 -19.80 -11.07 22.86
N GLU A 122 -20.76 -10.18 22.65
CA GLU A 122 -21.82 -10.37 21.66
C GLU A 122 -21.26 -10.43 20.23
N ASN A 123 -20.27 -9.60 19.88
CA ASN A 123 -19.61 -9.65 18.58
C ASN A 123 -18.86 -10.97 18.34
N ILE A 124 -18.17 -11.52 19.35
CA ILE A 124 -17.40 -12.77 19.23
C ILE A 124 -18.34 -13.97 19.06
N TRP A 125 -19.44 -14.00 19.81
CA TRP A 125 -20.31 -15.16 19.86
C TRP A 125 -21.58 -15.03 19.00
N ILE A 126 -21.72 -14.00 18.19
CA ILE A 126 -22.89 -13.80 17.32
C ILE A 126 -23.23 -15.06 16.51
N GLY A 127 -24.48 -15.52 16.62
CA GLY A 127 -24.97 -16.76 16.00
C GLY A 127 -24.46 -18.06 16.65
N ARG A 128 -23.73 -17.95 17.80
CA ARG A 128 -23.23 -19.09 18.60
C ARG A 128 -23.31 -18.78 20.08
N GLU A 129 -24.31 -17.98 20.46
CA GLU A 129 -24.50 -17.52 21.82
C GLU A 129 -24.62 -18.71 22.79
N GLN A 130 -24.03 -18.58 23.97
CA GLN A 130 -24.18 -19.57 25.02
C GLN A 130 -25.61 -19.55 25.54
N LEU A 131 -26.26 -20.73 25.61
CA LEU A 131 -27.64 -20.85 26.05
C LEU A 131 -27.73 -21.50 27.45
N ASN A 132 -28.58 -20.95 28.29
CA ASN A 132 -28.91 -21.55 29.57
C ASN A 132 -29.89 -22.73 29.41
N GLY A 133 -30.25 -23.43 30.54
CA GLY A 133 -31.15 -24.58 30.52
C GLY A 133 -32.59 -24.24 30.05
N LEU A 134 -32.95 -22.97 29.88
CA LEU A 134 -34.22 -22.51 29.35
C LEU A 134 -34.12 -22.03 27.88
N HIS A 135 -33.04 -22.34 27.18
CA HIS A 135 -32.76 -21.92 25.81
C HIS A 135 -32.73 -20.39 25.62
N MET A 136 -32.43 -19.63 26.67
CA MET A 136 -32.18 -18.18 26.61
C MET A 136 -30.67 -17.94 26.63
N ILE A 137 -30.23 -16.81 26.06
CA ILE A 137 -28.82 -16.41 26.06
C ILE A 137 -28.30 -16.30 27.49
N ASP A 138 -27.22 -17.01 27.80
CA ASP A 138 -26.49 -16.92 29.06
C ASP A 138 -25.36 -15.89 28.95
N HIS A 139 -25.67 -14.63 29.22
CA HIS A 139 -24.69 -13.54 29.16
C HIS A 139 -23.49 -13.75 30.10
N ARG A 140 -23.70 -14.36 31.30
CA ARG A 140 -22.61 -14.61 32.25
C ARG A 140 -21.63 -15.62 31.70
N GLU A 141 -22.12 -16.71 31.15
CA GLU A 141 -21.28 -17.74 30.55
C GLU A 141 -20.57 -17.21 29.30
N MET A 142 -21.27 -16.41 28.48
CA MET A 142 -20.70 -15.76 27.30
C MET A 142 -19.56 -14.79 27.68
N HIS A 143 -19.73 -13.95 28.71
CA HIS A 143 -18.68 -13.06 29.21
C HIS A 143 -17.50 -13.86 29.78
N ARG A 144 -17.77 -14.94 30.52
CA ARG A 144 -16.73 -15.81 31.08
C ARG A 144 -15.89 -16.46 29.95
N CYS A 145 -16.52 -16.99 28.92
CA CYS A 145 -15.85 -17.57 27.76
C CYS A 145 -15.05 -16.52 27.00
N THR A 146 -15.59 -15.32 26.85
CA THR A 146 -14.88 -14.19 26.20
C THR A 146 -13.66 -13.78 27.01
N ALA A 147 -13.79 -13.59 28.33
CA ALA A 147 -12.66 -13.25 29.21
C ALA A 147 -11.52 -14.28 29.09
N ALA A 148 -11.85 -15.58 29.13
CA ALA A 148 -10.87 -16.65 28.98
C ALA A 148 -10.19 -16.65 27.59
N LEU A 149 -10.92 -16.33 26.53
CA LEU A 149 -10.38 -16.20 25.18
C LEU A 149 -9.43 -15.01 25.09
N LEU A 150 -9.84 -13.82 25.57
CA LEU A 150 -9.03 -12.61 25.56
C LEU A 150 -7.75 -12.78 26.40
N GLU A 151 -7.84 -13.42 27.57
CA GLU A 151 -6.69 -13.76 28.41
C GLU A 151 -5.71 -14.68 27.68
N ARG A 152 -6.20 -15.75 27.04
CA ARG A 152 -5.39 -16.65 26.21
C ARG A 152 -4.64 -15.92 25.11
N LEU A 153 -5.29 -14.94 24.47
CA LEU A 153 -4.72 -14.13 23.39
C LEU A 153 -3.92 -12.92 23.92
N ARG A 154 -3.83 -12.74 25.26
CA ARG A 154 -3.18 -11.61 25.93
C ARG A 154 -3.75 -10.25 25.49
N ILE A 155 -5.06 -10.19 25.21
CA ILE A 155 -5.78 -8.99 24.86
C ILE A 155 -6.45 -8.44 26.12
N ASN A 156 -6.07 -7.23 26.52
CA ASN A 156 -6.60 -6.59 27.73
C ASN A 156 -7.78 -5.69 27.40
N LEU A 157 -8.95 -6.30 27.21
CA LEU A 157 -10.22 -5.59 26.95
C LEU A 157 -11.32 -6.18 27.83
N ASP A 158 -12.32 -5.36 28.19
CA ASP A 158 -13.49 -5.80 28.95
C ASP A 158 -14.51 -6.45 28.01
N PRO A 159 -14.93 -7.72 28.22
CA PRO A 159 -15.96 -8.38 27.44
C PRO A 159 -17.29 -7.60 27.29
N GLU A 160 -17.62 -6.76 28.26
CA GLU A 160 -18.87 -5.99 28.29
C GLU A 160 -18.76 -4.66 27.51
N GLU A 161 -17.56 -4.21 27.17
CA GLU A 161 -17.34 -2.97 26.47
C GLU A 161 -17.93 -2.99 25.05
N GLN A 162 -18.57 -1.87 24.67
CA GLN A 162 -19.12 -1.72 23.32
C GLN A 162 -17.98 -1.51 22.30
N VAL A 163 -18.05 -2.26 21.22
CA VAL A 163 -17.05 -2.19 20.13
C VAL A 163 -16.95 -0.78 19.52
N GLY A 164 -18.04 -0.02 19.53
CA GLY A 164 -18.06 1.37 19.07
C GLY A 164 -17.11 2.32 19.81
N ASN A 165 -16.78 2.04 21.07
CA ASN A 165 -15.90 2.86 21.91
C ASN A 165 -14.42 2.52 21.71
N LEU A 166 -14.12 1.38 21.07
CA LEU A 166 -12.76 0.90 20.88
C LEU A 166 -12.03 1.69 19.78
N SER A 167 -10.74 1.83 19.92
CA SER A 167 -9.84 2.26 18.84
C SER A 167 -9.87 1.27 17.67
N ILE A 168 -9.42 1.69 16.50
CA ILE A 168 -9.35 0.82 15.31
C ILE A 168 -8.47 -0.41 15.58
N ALA A 169 -7.37 -0.24 16.29
CA ALA A 169 -6.46 -1.31 16.66
C ALA A 169 -7.09 -2.33 17.61
N GLU A 170 -7.82 -1.88 18.62
CA GLU A 170 -8.56 -2.75 19.54
C GLU A 170 -9.67 -3.51 18.82
N ARG A 171 -10.39 -2.86 17.90
CA ARG A 171 -11.38 -3.54 17.03
C ARG A 171 -10.74 -4.64 16.20
N GLN A 172 -9.53 -4.40 15.66
CA GLN A 172 -8.78 -5.43 14.93
C GLN A 172 -8.46 -6.63 15.83
N MET A 173 -8.06 -6.39 17.09
CA MET A 173 -7.81 -7.46 18.05
C MET A 173 -9.09 -8.26 18.38
N VAL A 174 -10.24 -7.59 18.47
CA VAL A 174 -11.54 -8.26 18.65
C VAL A 174 -11.91 -9.12 17.44
N GLU A 175 -11.66 -8.65 16.20
CA GLU A 175 -11.90 -9.44 14.98
C GLU A 175 -11.00 -10.70 14.94
N ILE A 176 -9.74 -10.56 15.35
CA ILE A 176 -8.82 -11.71 15.50
C ILE A 176 -9.35 -12.69 16.55
N ALA A 177 -9.75 -12.20 17.73
CA ALA A 177 -10.31 -13.04 18.80
C ALA A 177 -11.57 -13.76 18.33
N LYS A 178 -12.45 -13.09 17.59
CA LYS A 178 -13.63 -13.68 16.97
C LYS A 178 -13.26 -14.80 16.01
N ALA A 179 -12.30 -14.61 15.11
CA ALA A 179 -11.86 -15.64 14.18
C ALA A 179 -11.23 -16.83 14.89
N VAL A 180 -10.40 -16.60 15.92
CA VAL A 180 -9.78 -17.66 16.73
C VAL A 180 -10.82 -18.43 17.55
N SER A 181 -11.93 -17.80 17.95
CA SER A 181 -13.00 -18.44 18.73
C SER A 181 -13.72 -19.58 17.99
N TYR A 182 -13.58 -19.67 16.66
CA TYR A 182 -14.13 -20.76 15.86
C TYR A 182 -13.28 -22.03 15.91
N ASP A 183 -12.07 -21.95 16.47
CA ASP A 183 -11.10 -23.08 16.54
C ASP A 183 -10.83 -23.76 15.18
N SER A 184 -10.86 -22.99 14.12
CA SER A 184 -10.70 -23.44 12.74
C SER A 184 -9.31 -24.04 12.50
N ASP A 185 -9.20 -24.99 11.55
CA ASP A 185 -7.91 -25.57 11.16
C ASP A 185 -7.10 -24.66 10.23
N VAL A 186 -7.82 -23.90 9.38
CA VAL A 186 -7.23 -22.94 8.46
C VAL A 186 -7.75 -21.54 8.81
N LEU A 187 -6.84 -20.62 9.03
CA LEU A 187 -7.16 -19.22 9.29
C LEU A 187 -6.61 -18.34 8.16
N ILE A 188 -7.48 -17.62 7.49
CA ILE A 188 -7.14 -16.65 6.46
C ILE A 188 -7.10 -15.27 7.10
N MET A 189 -6.02 -14.54 6.90
CA MET A 189 -5.83 -13.17 7.37
C MET A 189 -5.56 -12.25 6.18
N ASP A 190 -6.52 -11.39 5.83
CA ASP A 190 -6.42 -10.47 4.68
C ASP A 190 -6.00 -9.08 5.18
N GLU A 191 -4.72 -8.72 4.99
CA GLU A 191 -4.08 -7.46 5.42
C GLU A 191 -4.37 -7.07 6.90
N PRO A 192 -4.15 -7.97 7.86
CA PRO A 192 -4.58 -7.74 9.25
C PRO A 192 -3.84 -6.62 9.97
N THR A 193 -2.77 -6.09 9.38
CA THR A 193 -1.92 -5.03 9.95
C THR A 193 -2.12 -3.66 9.31
N SER A 194 -3.14 -3.49 8.47
CA SER A 194 -3.37 -2.23 7.74
C SER A 194 -3.69 -1.02 8.62
N ALA A 195 -4.21 -1.27 9.84
CA ALA A 195 -4.73 -0.24 10.74
C ALA A 195 -4.16 -0.30 12.17
N ILE A 196 -3.06 -1.03 12.39
CA ILE A 196 -2.46 -1.24 13.73
C ILE A 196 -1.01 -0.78 13.77
N THR A 197 -0.53 -0.45 14.97
CA THR A 197 0.85 0.02 15.24
C THR A 197 1.84 -1.15 15.27
N ASP A 198 3.15 -0.85 15.17
CA ASP A 198 4.21 -1.88 15.21
C ASP A 198 4.17 -2.74 16.49
N LYS A 199 3.76 -2.15 17.63
CA LYS A 199 3.59 -2.89 18.88
C LYS A 199 2.47 -3.93 18.79
N GLU A 200 1.37 -3.58 18.16
CA GLU A 200 0.24 -4.47 17.96
C GLU A 200 0.53 -5.51 16.87
N VAL A 201 1.31 -5.15 15.84
CA VAL A 201 1.84 -6.10 14.85
C VAL A 201 2.68 -7.18 15.53
N ALA A 202 3.60 -6.81 16.44
CA ALA A 202 4.40 -7.78 17.20
C ALA A 202 3.52 -8.71 18.06
N HIS A 203 2.44 -8.16 18.64
CA HIS A 203 1.46 -8.95 19.39
C HIS A 203 0.71 -9.94 18.47
N LEU A 204 0.21 -9.48 17.32
CA LEU A 204 -0.42 -10.36 16.32
C LEU A 204 0.52 -11.50 15.90
N PHE A 205 1.80 -11.20 15.68
CA PHE A 205 2.79 -12.22 15.33
C PHE A 205 2.98 -13.27 16.44
N SER A 206 2.87 -12.86 17.70
CA SER A 206 2.88 -13.84 18.81
C SER A 206 1.64 -14.74 18.80
N ILE A 207 0.47 -14.21 18.48
CA ILE A 207 -0.76 -15.00 18.33
C ILE A 207 -0.63 -15.99 17.15
N ILE A 208 -0.09 -15.54 16.02
CA ILE A 208 0.19 -16.39 14.85
C ILE A 208 1.14 -17.55 15.22
N ALA A 209 2.22 -17.26 15.96
CA ALA A 209 3.16 -18.28 16.42
C ALA A 209 2.50 -19.30 17.36
N ASP A 210 1.63 -18.85 18.26
CA ASP A 210 0.87 -19.73 19.16
C ASP A 210 -0.11 -20.63 18.36
N LEU A 211 -0.83 -20.09 17.38
CA LEU A 211 -1.73 -20.85 16.50
C LEU A 211 -0.97 -21.88 15.65
N LYS A 212 0.17 -21.46 15.09
CA LYS A 212 1.08 -22.33 14.33
C LYS A 212 1.54 -23.52 15.20
N SER A 213 1.93 -23.29 16.44
CA SER A 213 2.35 -24.33 17.39
C SER A 213 1.24 -25.34 17.71
N GLN A 214 -0.03 -24.94 17.57
CA GLN A 214 -1.21 -25.79 17.73
C GLN A 214 -1.56 -26.57 16.45
N GLY A 215 -0.74 -26.50 15.40
CA GLY A 215 -0.95 -27.21 14.13
C GLY A 215 -1.93 -26.51 13.18
N LYS A 216 -2.35 -25.28 13.45
CA LYS A 216 -3.22 -24.52 12.53
C LYS A 216 -2.45 -24.11 11.29
N GLY A 217 -3.10 -24.14 10.12
CA GLY A 217 -2.58 -23.59 8.87
C GLY A 217 -3.02 -22.14 8.71
N ILE A 218 -2.11 -21.24 8.38
CA ILE A 218 -2.41 -19.82 8.27
C ILE A 218 -2.11 -19.35 6.85
N ILE A 219 -3.08 -18.69 6.19
CA ILE A 219 -2.87 -17.95 4.95
C ILE A 219 -2.80 -16.47 5.32
N TYR A 220 -1.64 -15.87 5.15
CA TYR A 220 -1.38 -14.50 5.51
C TYR A 220 -1.20 -13.64 4.27
N ILE A 221 -2.14 -12.74 4.00
CA ILE A 221 -2.09 -11.84 2.85
C ILE A 221 -1.55 -10.49 3.31
N THR A 222 -0.49 -10.04 2.70
CA THR A 222 0.10 -8.71 2.93
C THR A 222 0.82 -8.23 1.68
N HIS A 223 1.02 -6.92 1.59
CA HIS A 223 1.92 -6.30 0.63
C HIS A 223 3.24 -5.82 1.27
N LYS A 224 3.40 -6.02 2.59
CA LYS A 224 4.58 -5.60 3.37
C LYS A 224 5.58 -6.76 3.45
N MET A 225 6.70 -6.63 2.76
CA MET A 225 7.73 -7.69 2.70
C MET A 225 8.35 -8.01 4.06
N ASN A 226 8.56 -7.01 4.92
CA ASN A 226 9.09 -7.22 6.27
C ASN A 226 8.20 -8.14 7.11
N GLU A 227 6.89 -8.09 6.95
CA GLU A 227 5.96 -8.99 7.63
C GLU A 227 6.12 -10.43 7.13
N VAL A 228 6.24 -10.60 5.80
CA VAL A 228 6.44 -11.92 5.18
C VAL A 228 7.69 -12.60 5.73
N PHE A 229 8.82 -11.90 5.71
CA PHE A 229 10.10 -12.46 6.21
C PHE A 229 10.11 -12.71 7.73
N ALA A 230 9.22 -12.03 8.48
CA ALA A 230 9.12 -12.22 9.93
C ALA A 230 8.35 -13.48 10.33
N ILE A 231 7.29 -13.88 9.57
CA ILE A 231 6.38 -14.91 10.04
C ILE A 231 6.15 -16.08 9.07
N ALA A 232 6.40 -15.90 7.76
CA ALA A 232 6.07 -16.92 6.76
C ALA A 232 7.07 -18.06 6.72
N ASP A 233 6.57 -19.27 6.49
CA ASP A 233 7.38 -20.45 6.15
C ASP A 233 7.53 -20.57 4.63
N GLU A 234 6.45 -20.33 3.91
CA GLU A 234 6.38 -20.40 2.45
C GLU A 234 5.70 -19.12 1.91
N VAL A 235 6.10 -18.72 0.72
CA VAL A 235 5.54 -17.54 0.02
C VAL A 235 5.01 -17.97 -1.33
N ALA A 236 3.72 -17.82 -1.55
CA ALA A 236 3.08 -17.98 -2.85
C ALA A 236 2.89 -16.62 -3.51
N VAL A 237 3.25 -16.50 -4.78
CA VAL A 237 3.15 -15.26 -5.54
C VAL A 237 2.11 -15.40 -6.63
N PHE A 238 1.21 -14.42 -6.68
CA PHE A 238 0.18 -14.26 -7.70
C PHE A 238 0.43 -13.01 -8.53
N ARG A 239 0.18 -13.11 -9.85
CA ARG A 239 0.26 -11.99 -10.77
C ARG A 239 -0.76 -12.16 -11.90
N ASP A 240 -1.54 -11.11 -12.20
CA ASP A 240 -2.53 -11.07 -13.28
C ASP A 240 -3.51 -12.27 -13.26
N GLY A 241 -3.94 -12.70 -12.08
CA GLY A 241 -4.85 -13.81 -11.90
C GLY A 241 -4.22 -15.20 -12.00
N ALA A 242 -2.90 -15.30 -12.18
CA ALA A 242 -2.18 -16.55 -12.31
C ALA A 242 -1.26 -16.82 -11.09
N TYR A 243 -1.07 -18.09 -10.79
CA TYR A 243 -0.06 -18.56 -9.84
C TYR A 243 1.32 -18.54 -10.50
N ILE A 244 2.27 -17.79 -9.92
CA ILE A 244 3.64 -17.64 -10.44
C ILE A 244 4.59 -18.66 -9.83
N GLY A 245 4.47 -18.93 -8.53
CA GLY A 245 5.31 -19.90 -7.85
C GLY A 245 5.16 -19.88 -6.34
N LEU A 246 5.77 -20.90 -5.71
CA LEU A 246 5.90 -21.07 -4.26
C LEU A 246 7.37 -21.22 -3.91
N GLN A 247 7.84 -20.48 -2.93
CA GLN A 247 9.20 -20.59 -2.41
C GLN A 247 9.18 -20.58 -0.87
N ARG A 248 10.25 -21.10 -0.26
CA ARG A 248 10.45 -20.99 1.19
C ARG A 248 10.89 -19.56 1.52
N ALA A 249 10.33 -18.98 2.57
CA ALA A 249 10.65 -17.62 2.98
C ALA A 249 12.12 -17.46 3.40
N ASP A 250 12.73 -18.48 4.00
CA ASP A 250 14.15 -18.49 4.43
C ASP A 250 15.16 -18.51 3.27
N SER A 251 14.73 -18.93 2.08
CA SER A 251 15.56 -19.01 0.86
C SER A 251 15.29 -17.90 -0.15
N MET A 252 14.40 -16.96 0.19
CA MET A 252 13.96 -15.88 -0.68
C MET A 252 14.53 -14.54 -0.19
N ASP A 253 15.06 -13.74 -1.09
CA ASP A 253 15.39 -12.35 -0.84
C ASP A 253 14.30 -11.40 -1.38
N GLY A 254 14.34 -10.14 -0.92
CA GLY A 254 13.35 -9.14 -1.32
C GLY A 254 13.32 -8.88 -2.83
N ASP A 255 14.47 -8.95 -3.49
CA ASP A 255 14.61 -8.68 -4.92
C ASP A 255 13.96 -9.78 -5.76
N SER A 256 14.16 -11.04 -5.37
CA SER A 256 13.51 -12.21 -5.99
C SER A 256 12.00 -12.15 -5.82
N LEU A 257 11.52 -11.79 -4.62
CA LEU A 257 10.08 -11.67 -4.35
C LEU A 257 9.44 -10.59 -5.23
N ILE A 258 10.06 -9.41 -5.31
CA ILE A 258 9.58 -8.32 -6.18
C ILE A 258 9.60 -8.74 -7.64
N SER A 259 10.68 -9.40 -8.09
CA SER A 259 10.80 -9.90 -9.46
C SER A 259 9.66 -10.86 -9.81
N MET A 260 9.28 -11.76 -8.90
CA MET A 260 8.13 -12.66 -9.09
C MET A 260 6.80 -11.89 -9.16
N MET A 261 6.59 -10.89 -8.28
CA MET A 261 5.36 -10.09 -8.22
C MET A 261 5.18 -9.21 -9.45
N VAL A 262 6.23 -8.51 -9.87
CA VAL A 262 6.19 -7.51 -10.97
C VAL A 262 6.53 -8.13 -12.33
N GLY A 263 7.26 -9.25 -12.33
CA GLY A 263 7.75 -9.91 -13.56
C GLY A 263 8.95 -9.23 -14.20
N ARG A 264 9.65 -8.37 -13.46
CA ARG A 264 10.86 -7.65 -13.88
C ARG A 264 11.84 -7.54 -12.71
N GLU A 265 13.14 -7.44 -13.00
CA GLU A 265 14.17 -7.24 -11.97
C GLU A 265 14.04 -5.85 -11.29
N LEU A 266 14.41 -5.76 -10.02
CA LEU A 266 14.37 -4.54 -9.21
C LEU A 266 15.24 -3.42 -9.81
N SER A 267 16.34 -3.77 -10.46
CA SER A 267 17.22 -2.85 -11.20
C SER A 267 16.48 -2.03 -12.26
N GLN A 268 15.30 -2.52 -12.71
CA GLN A 268 14.41 -1.83 -13.65
C GLN A 268 13.25 -1.06 -12.98
N LEU A 269 13.15 -1.11 -11.66
CA LEU A 269 12.09 -0.42 -10.93
C LEU A 269 12.36 1.09 -10.89
N PHE A 270 13.62 1.47 -10.63
CA PHE A 270 14.05 2.86 -10.59
C PHE A 270 14.72 3.24 -11.91
N PRO A 271 14.08 4.09 -12.73
CA PRO A 271 14.64 4.45 -14.02
C PRO A 271 15.93 5.28 -13.85
N VAL A 272 16.97 4.89 -14.56
CA VAL A 272 18.21 5.67 -14.63
C VAL A 272 17.96 6.88 -15.54
N ARG A 273 18.30 8.09 -15.08
CA ARG A 273 18.23 9.31 -15.88
C ARG A 273 19.57 9.58 -16.52
N GLU A 274 19.54 9.92 -17.81
CA GLU A 274 20.72 10.23 -18.61
C GLU A 274 20.97 11.74 -18.75
N LYS A 275 19.92 12.58 -18.50
CA LYS A 275 20.04 14.04 -18.65
C LYS A 275 20.76 14.65 -17.44
N PRO A 276 21.69 15.59 -17.67
CA PRO A 276 22.37 16.31 -16.59
C PRO A 276 21.39 17.22 -15.83
N ILE A 277 21.71 17.48 -14.58
CA ILE A 277 21.04 18.49 -13.75
C ILE A 277 21.30 19.87 -14.33
N GLY A 278 20.27 20.70 -14.40
CA GLY A 278 20.32 22.05 -14.96
C GLY A 278 20.72 23.13 -13.97
N ASP A 279 20.32 24.36 -14.27
CA ASP A 279 20.66 25.53 -13.44
C ASP A 279 19.89 25.56 -12.12
N LEU A 280 20.39 26.35 -11.16
CA LEU A 280 19.74 26.59 -9.87
C LEU A 280 18.38 27.26 -10.07
N LEU A 281 17.31 26.57 -9.63
CA LEU A 281 15.95 27.04 -9.77
C LEU A 281 15.38 27.59 -8.47
N LEU A 282 15.53 26.84 -7.37
CA LEU A 282 15.02 27.20 -6.04
C LEU A 282 16.15 27.20 -5.03
N SER A 283 16.21 28.27 -4.23
CA SER A 283 17.13 28.37 -3.10
C SER A 283 16.35 28.72 -1.85
N VAL A 284 16.42 27.85 -0.85
CA VAL A 284 15.81 28.03 0.47
C VAL A 284 16.93 28.32 1.46
N ARG A 285 16.77 29.37 2.28
CA ARG A 285 17.78 29.78 3.27
C ARG A 285 17.12 30.02 4.61
N ASP A 286 17.65 29.36 5.61
CA ASP A 286 17.28 29.51 7.03
C ASP A 286 15.75 29.47 7.28
N LEU A 287 15.04 28.60 6.51
CA LEU A 287 13.60 28.46 6.63
C LEU A 287 13.27 27.84 7.99
N LYS A 288 12.31 28.43 8.72
CA LYS A 288 11.93 27.97 10.05
C LYS A 288 10.44 28.08 10.29
N LEU A 289 9.96 27.18 11.13
CA LEU A 289 8.60 27.18 11.68
C LEU A 289 8.70 26.85 13.17
N ASP A 290 8.31 27.82 14.00
CA ASP A 290 8.53 27.78 15.45
C ASP A 290 7.93 26.51 16.09
N GLY A 291 8.75 25.81 16.85
CA GLY A 291 8.36 24.55 17.52
C GLY A 291 8.34 23.31 16.62
N ILE A 292 8.57 23.43 15.31
CA ILE A 292 8.49 22.32 14.34
C ILE A 292 9.82 22.07 13.65
N PHE A 293 10.43 23.07 12.99
CA PHE A 293 11.74 22.93 12.37
C PHE A 293 12.52 24.26 12.36
N LYS A 294 13.86 24.17 12.27
CA LYS A 294 14.77 25.32 12.39
C LYS A 294 15.82 25.31 11.29
N GLY A 295 16.02 26.46 10.65
CA GLY A 295 17.18 26.73 9.81
C GLY A 295 17.38 25.82 8.61
N VAL A 296 16.31 25.32 8.00
CA VAL A 296 16.40 24.43 6.83
C VAL A 296 16.89 25.25 5.63
N SER A 297 18.03 24.83 5.05
CA SER A 297 18.66 25.49 3.91
C SER A 297 19.07 24.48 2.85
N PHE A 298 18.68 24.70 1.60
CA PHE A 298 19.04 23.85 0.46
C PHE A 298 18.88 24.58 -0.86
N ASP A 299 19.49 24.01 -1.89
CA ASP A 299 19.35 24.40 -3.28
C ASP A 299 18.72 23.26 -4.08
N LEU A 300 17.86 23.60 -5.05
CA LEU A 300 17.22 22.66 -5.95
C LEU A 300 17.38 23.16 -7.38
N HIS A 301 17.83 22.27 -8.26
CA HIS A 301 18.15 22.57 -9.64
C HIS A 301 17.06 22.07 -10.60
N ALA A 302 16.98 22.68 -11.77
CA ALA A 302 16.09 22.22 -12.82
C ALA A 302 16.43 20.77 -13.23
N GLY A 303 15.41 19.89 -13.28
CA GLY A 303 15.59 18.48 -13.61
C GLY A 303 16.20 17.61 -12.49
N GLU A 304 16.39 18.17 -11.30
CA GLU A 304 16.87 17.43 -10.13
C GLU A 304 15.70 16.76 -9.38
N ILE A 305 15.94 15.56 -8.84
CA ILE A 305 15.09 14.95 -7.81
C ILE A 305 15.87 15.02 -6.49
N LEU A 306 15.42 15.88 -5.58
CA LEU A 306 15.95 16.03 -4.24
C LEU A 306 15.09 15.20 -3.27
N GLY A 307 15.65 14.11 -2.74
CA GLY A 307 15.00 13.27 -1.75
C GLY A 307 15.05 13.90 -0.36
N LEU A 308 13.98 13.79 0.40
CA LEU A 308 13.90 14.22 1.79
C LEU A 308 13.59 13.01 2.68
N ALA A 309 14.60 12.51 3.39
CA ALA A 309 14.54 11.37 4.29
C ALA A 309 14.49 11.79 5.76
N GLY A 310 14.06 10.89 6.64
CA GLY A 310 13.99 11.08 8.09
C GLY A 310 12.97 10.16 8.73
N LEU A 311 12.98 10.05 10.06
CA LEU A 311 11.98 9.29 10.80
C LEU A 311 10.62 9.98 10.78
N MET A 312 9.57 9.24 11.13
CA MET A 312 8.22 9.81 11.29
C MET A 312 8.26 10.94 12.34
N GLY A 313 7.64 12.07 12.03
CA GLY A 313 7.65 13.24 12.90
C GLY A 313 8.93 14.12 12.80
N SER A 314 9.85 13.84 11.88
CA SER A 314 11.08 14.64 11.71
C SER A 314 10.87 16.03 11.09
N GLY A 315 9.64 16.39 10.67
CA GLY A 315 9.30 17.72 10.13
C GLY A 315 9.34 17.82 8.60
N ARG A 316 9.55 16.72 7.87
CA ARG A 316 9.64 16.69 6.39
C ARG A 316 8.43 17.29 5.70
N THR A 317 7.22 16.80 6.01
CA THR A 317 5.94 17.31 5.51
C THR A 317 5.77 18.79 5.81
N ASN A 318 6.15 19.23 7.01
CA ASN A 318 6.02 20.62 7.41
C ASN A 318 6.93 21.58 6.60
N VAL A 319 8.13 21.11 6.22
CA VAL A 319 9.00 21.87 5.30
C VAL A 319 8.34 22.03 3.93
N ALA A 320 7.74 20.96 3.39
CA ALA A 320 7.01 21.01 2.11
C ALA A 320 5.79 21.94 2.19
N GLU A 321 5.00 21.86 3.26
CA GLU A 321 3.86 22.72 3.52
C GLU A 321 4.25 24.19 3.67
N ALA A 322 5.38 24.47 4.34
CA ALA A 322 5.89 25.83 4.49
C ALA A 322 6.32 26.42 3.14
N ILE A 323 7.00 25.65 2.29
CA ILE A 323 7.40 26.07 0.95
C ILE A 323 6.18 26.32 0.06
N PHE A 324 5.13 25.51 0.21
CA PHE A 324 3.90 25.64 -0.58
C PHE A 324 2.89 26.65 0.00
N GLY A 325 3.15 27.17 1.21
CA GLY A 325 2.31 28.19 1.84
C GLY A 325 1.03 27.67 2.51
N ILE A 326 0.94 26.35 2.78
CA ILE A 326 -0.16 25.79 3.61
C ILE A 326 0.01 26.26 5.06
N THR A 327 1.23 26.15 5.58
CA THR A 327 1.63 26.68 6.89
C THR A 327 2.80 27.63 6.65
N PRO A 328 2.56 28.94 6.48
CA PRO A 328 3.63 29.88 6.18
C PRO A 328 4.75 29.85 7.22
N SER A 329 6.00 29.93 6.75
CA SER A 329 7.18 29.95 7.63
C SER A 329 7.24 31.21 8.48
N ASP A 330 7.77 31.09 9.72
CA ASP A 330 7.98 32.24 10.62
C ASP A 330 9.25 33.04 10.27
N GLY A 331 10.12 32.47 9.45
CA GLY A 331 11.35 33.13 9.01
C GLY A 331 12.10 32.36 7.94
N GLY A 332 13.16 32.98 7.46
CA GLY A 332 13.94 32.46 6.34
C GLY A 332 13.58 33.14 5.02
N GLU A 333 14.21 32.70 3.95
CA GLU A 333 14.06 33.25 2.63
C GLU A 333 13.95 32.19 1.55
N ILE A 334 13.00 32.34 0.65
CA ILE A 334 12.82 31.50 -0.54
C ILE A 334 13.16 32.34 -1.77
N ARG A 335 14.07 31.83 -2.61
CA ARG A 335 14.44 32.46 -3.90
C ARG A 335 14.09 31.54 -5.05
N LEU A 336 13.41 32.07 -6.04
CA LEU A 336 13.10 31.41 -7.30
C LEU A 336 13.81 32.17 -8.43
N ASP A 337 14.62 31.50 -9.24
CA ASP A 337 15.49 32.11 -10.27
C ASP A 337 16.35 33.26 -9.71
N GLY A 338 16.86 33.11 -8.48
CA GLY A 338 17.65 34.10 -7.79
C GLY A 338 16.88 35.30 -7.19
N GLN A 339 15.57 35.39 -7.43
CA GLN A 339 14.71 36.46 -6.90
C GLN A 339 13.98 35.98 -5.63
N VAL A 340 13.97 36.82 -4.60
CA VAL A 340 13.23 36.56 -3.38
C VAL A 340 11.74 36.51 -3.68
N VAL A 341 11.09 35.43 -3.30
CA VAL A 341 9.65 35.27 -3.42
C VAL A 341 9.03 35.03 -2.03
N ARG A 342 7.89 35.66 -1.80
CA ARG A 342 7.11 35.39 -0.59
C ARG A 342 5.92 34.56 -0.98
N ILE A 343 5.78 33.40 -0.32
CA ILE A 343 4.65 32.47 -0.52
C ILE A 343 3.88 32.44 0.81
N SER A 344 2.73 33.11 0.82
CA SER A 344 1.88 33.22 2.02
C SER A 344 0.67 32.28 2.00
N ASP A 345 0.37 31.72 0.85
CA ASP A 345 -0.76 30.82 0.64
C ASP A 345 -0.54 29.93 -0.60
N PRO A 346 -1.29 28.81 -0.71
CA PRO A 346 -1.17 27.88 -1.83
C PRO A 346 -1.45 28.49 -3.22
N HIS A 347 -2.32 29.50 -3.30
CA HIS A 347 -2.63 30.15 -4.57
C HIS A 347 -1.40 30.85 -5.14
N MET A 348 -0.68 31.59 -4.31
CA MET A 348 0.60 32.20 -4.69
C MET A 348 1.64 31.16 -5.09
N ALA A 349 1.70 30.01 -4.41
CA ALA A 349 2.62 28.94 -4.78
C ALA A 349 2.31 28.41 -6.19
N ILE A 350 1.04 28.16 -6.49
CA ILE A 350 0.60 27.70 -7.82
C ILE A 350 0.95 28.73 -8.90
N GLU A 351 0.70 30.02 -8.67
CA GLU A 351 1.06 31.11 -9.61
C GLU A 351 2.57 31.20 -9.85
N LYS A 352 3.40 30.84 -8.85
CA LYS A 352 4.87 30.78 -8.98
C LYS A 352 5.38 29.47 -9.59
N GLY A 353 4.48 28.57 -9.98
CA GLY A 353 4.83 27.31 -10.62
C GLY A 353 5.21 26.19 -9.65
N PHE A 354 4.71 26.21 -8.42
CA PHE A 354 4.81 25.10 -7.49
C PHE A 354 3.57 24.21 -7.58
N ALA A 355 3.76 22.92 -7.34
CA ALA A 355 2.70 21.94 -7.13
C ALA A 355 3.04 21.07 -5.93
N LEU A 356 2.04 20.68 -5.14
CA LEU A 356 2.21 19.83 -3.97
C LEU A 356 1.23 18.66 -3.99
N LEU A 357 1.76 17.45 -4.04
CA LEU A 357 1.01 16.24 -3.76
C LEU A 357 1.18 15.92 -2.27
N THR A 358 0.08 15.86 -1.53
CA THR A 358 0.05 15.68 -0.08
C THR A 358 0.13 14.22 0.34
N GLU A 359 0.61 13.94 1.56
CA GLU A 359 0.80 12.60 2.12
C GLU A 359 -0.47 11.74 2.10
N ASP A 360 -1.58 12.28 2.62
CA ASP A 360 -2.84 11.53 2.66
C ASP A 360 -3.73 11.86 1.46
N ARG A 361 -3.73 10.93 0.50
CA ARG A 361 -4.54 11.03 -0.70
C ARG A 361 -6.03 11.16 -0.42
N LYS A 362 -6.55 10.44 0.59
CA LYS A 362 -7.99 10.36 0.87
C LYS A 362 -8.49 11.55 1.69
N LEU A 363 -7.69 12.02 2.63
CA LEU A 363 -8.10 13.11 3.54
C LEU A 363 -7.84 14.50 2.96
N SER A 364 -6.70 14.69 2.29
CA SER A 364 -6.27 16.02 1.82
C SER A 364 -6.08 16.12 0.31
N GLY A 365 -5.99 14.99 -0.40
CA GLY A 365 -5.72 14.97 -1.83
C GLY A 365 -6.98 14.97 -2.69
N LEU A 366 -7.90 14.04 -2.46
CA LEU A 366 -9.07 13.78 -3.30
C LEU A 366 -10.36 14.26 -2.65
N PHE A 367 -11.35 14.50 -3.50
CA PHE A 367 -12.76 14.63 -3.12
C PHE A 367 -13.48 13.35 -3.53
N PRO A 368 -13.65 12.38 -2.61
CA PRO A 368 -14.09 11.02 -2.94
C PRO A 368 -15.46 10.94 -3.63
N CYS A 369 -16.38 11.85 -3.29
CA CYS A 369 -17.73 11.91 -3.87
C CYS A 369 -17.78 12.56 -5.26
N LEU A 370 -16.71 13.21 -5.72
CA LEU A 370 -16.64 13.87 -7.03
C LEU A 370 -16.12 12.92 -8.10
N SER A 371 -16.41 13.25 -9.37
CA SER A 371 -15.94 12.53 -10.53
C SER A 371 -14.41 12.68 -10.74
N VAL A 372 -13.85 11.85 -11.60
CA VAL A 372 -12.45 11.97 -12.03
C VAL A 372 -12.22 13.34 -12.67
N LEU A 373 -13.13 13.81 -13.53
CA LEU A 373 -13.07 15.12 -14.17
C LEU A 373 -12.97 16.24 -13.13
N GLU A 374 -13.95 16.32 -12.22
CA GLU A 374 -14.02 17.36 -11.19
C GLU A 374 -12.80 17.35 -10.28
N ASN A 375 -12.29 16.17 -9.93
CA ASN A 375 -11.06 16.05 -9.16
C ASN A 375 -9.84 16.58 -9.92
N MET A 376 -9.74 16.32 -11.21
CA MET A 376 -8.58 16.74 -12.02
C MET A 376 -8.61 18.24 -12.31
N GLU A 377 -9.75 18.80 -12.71
CA GLU A 377 -9.84 20.20 -13.17
C GLU A 377 -9.69 21.25 -12.07
N MET A 378 -9.84 20.87 -10.81
CA MET A 378 -9.98 21.77 -9.66
C MET A 378 -8.87 22.82 -9.56
N ALA A 379 -7.61 22.43 -9.76
CA ALA A 379 -6.46 23.35 -9.63
C ALA A 379 -6.36 24.36 -10.80
N VAL A 380 -6.97 24.07 -11.95
CA VAL A 380 -6.93 24.93 -13.14
C VAL A 380 -8.25 25.65 -13.41
N LEU A 381 -9.31 25.39 -12.65
CA LEU A 381 -10.62 26.03 -12.78
C LEU A 381 -10.54 27.56 -12.93
N PRO A 382 -9.74 28.30 -12.11
CA PRO A 382 -9.66 29.75 -12.24
C PRO A 382 -9.23 30.24 -13.62
N HIS A 383 -8.36 29.51 -14.32
CA HIS A 383 -7.88 29.85 -15.66
C HIS A 383 -8.92 29.60 -16.76
N TYR A 384 -9.89 28.74 -16.49
CA TYR A 384 -10.98 28.39 -17.42
C TYR A 384 -12.33 28.98 -17.03
N ALA A 385 -12.35 29.82 -15.99
CA ALA A 385 -13.51 30.58 -15.54
C ALA A 385 -13.43 32.03 -16.03
N GLY A 386 -14.47 32.52 -16.70
CA GLY A 386 -14.55 33.89 -17.16
C GLY A 386 -15.99 34.36 -17.26
N HIS A 387 -16.27 35.62 -16.85
CA HIS A 387 -17.59 36.24 -16.91
C HIS A 387 -18.71 35.41 -16.22
N GLY A 388 -18.37 34.65 -15.18
CA GLY A 388 -19.30 33.79 -14.45
C GLY A 388 -19.58 32.43 -15.09
N PHE A 389 -18.88 32.07 -16.16
CA PHE A 389 -19.03 30.77 -16.86
C PHE A 389 -17.73 29.99 -16.85
N ILE A 390 -17.84 28.65 -16.74
CA ILE A 390 -16.72 27.72 -16.84
C ILE A 390 -16.69 27.13 -18.25
N GLN A 391 -15.51 27.10 -18.85
CA GLN A 391 -15.28 26.52 -20.19
C GLN A 391 -15.18 24.99 -20.11
N GLN A 392 -16.28 24.32 -19.77
CA GLN A 392 -16.32 22.87 -19.51
C GLN A 392 -15.77 22.02 -20.66
N LYS A 393 -16.04 22.41 -21.93
CA LYS A 393 -15.53 21.67 -23.09
C LYS A 393 -14.01 21.69 -23.18
N ALA A 394 -13.37 22.83 -22.90
CA ALA A 394 -11.92 22.96 -22.91
C ALA A 394 -11.28 22.17 -21.77
N LEU A 395 -11.83 22.26 -20.57
CA LEU A 395 -11.42 21.49 -19.40
C LEU A 395 -11.50 19.98 -19.66
N ARG A 396 -12.60 19.52 -20.23
CA ARG A 396 -12.79 18.10 -20.56
C ARG A 396 -11.70 17.61 -21.53
N VAL A 397 -11.43 18.33 -22.61
CA VAL A 397 -10.38 17.98 -23.57
C VAL A 397 -9.01 17.92 -22.88
N LEU A 398 -8.71 18.88 -22.02
CA LEU A 398 -7.46 18.90 -21.24
C LEU A 398 -7.34 17.69 -20.31
N CYS A 399 -8.41 17.33 -19.58
CA CYS A 399 -8.44 16.17 -18.70
C CYS A 399 -8.32 14.86 -19.47
N GLU A 400 -9.01 14.72 -20.63
CA GLU A 400 -8.89 13.54 -21.49
C GLU A 400 -7.46 13.35 -22.01
N ASP A 401 -6.81 14.44 -22.44
CA ASP A 401 -5.41 14.39 -22.89
C ASP A 401 -4.46 14.00 -21.76
N MET A 402 -4.65 14.57 -20.57
CA MET A 402 -3.84 14.25 -19.41
C MET A 402 -4.05 12.81 -18.92
N CYS A 403 -5.29 12.30 -18.93
CA CYS A 403 -5.58 10.89 -18.65
C CYS A 403 -4.85 9.95 -19.61
N LYS A 404 -4.79 10.29 -20.90
CA LYS A 404 -4.05 9.51 -21.91
C LYS A 404 -2.54 9.56 -21.63
N LYS A 405 -1.99 10.75 -21.38
CA LYS A 405 -0.55 10.94 -21.09
C LYS A 405 -0.10 10.14 -19.88
N LEU A 406 -0.88 10.18 -18.78
CA LEU A 406 -0.57 9.49 -17.53
C LEU A 406 -1.10 8.06 -17.47
N ARG A 407 -1.77 7.60 -18.53
CA ARG A 407 -2.39 6.27 -18.57
C ARG A 407 -3.30 6.01 -17.38
N VAL A 408 -4.15 6.98 -17.03
CA VAL A 408 -5.16 6.80 -15.99
C VAL A 408 -6.22 5.84 -16.51
N LYS A 409 -6.36 4.69 -15.85
CA LYS A 409 -7.38 3.68 -16.23
C LYS A 409 -8.70 4.04 -15.56
N THR A 410 -9.61 4.61 -16.31
CA THR A 410 -11.00 4.91 -15.93
C THR A 410 -11.94 4.58 -17.07
N PRO A 411 -13.12 4.02 -16.82
CA PRO A 411 -14.15 3.81 -17.85
C PRO A 411 -14.68 5.11 -18.44
N SER A 412 -14.81 6.17 -17.62
CA SER A 412 -15.20 7.51 -18.06
C SER A 412 -14.68 8.56 -17.06
N LEU A 413 -14.63 9.83 -17.49
CA LEU A 413 -14.26 10.94 -16.62
C LEU A 413 -15.35 11.30 -15.60
N GLU A 414 -16.60 10.90 -15.83
CA GLU A 414 -17.76 11.10 -14.94
C GLU A 414 -17.80 10.09 -13.79
N GLN A 415 -16.99 9.04 -13.86
CA GLN A 415 -16.94 8.05 -12.77
C GLN A 415 -16.43 8.68 -11.48
N CYS A 416 -17.05 8.29 -10.36
CA CYS A 416 -16.61 8.70 -9.03
C CYS A 416 -15.17 8.22 -8.79
N ILE A 417 -14.30 9.12 -8.32
CA ILE A 417 -12.86 8.84 -8.17
C ILE A 417 -12.59 7.74 -7.14
N ASP A 418 -13.45 7.59 -6.14
CA ASP A 418 -13.28 6.58 -5.08
C ASP A 418 -13.39 5.14 -5.61
N THR A 419 -14.01 4.96 -6.77
CA THR A 419 -14.13 3.64 -7.42
C THR A 419 -12.87 3.20 -8.15
N LEU A 420 -11.90 4.09 -8.34
CA LEU A 420 -10.64 3.76 -8.99
C LEU A 420 -9.67 3.07 -8.03
N SER A 421 -8.76 2.23 -8.60
CA SER A 421 -7.63 1.71 -7.82
C SER A 421 -6.73 2.82 -7.30
N GLY A 422 -6.02 2.57 -6.18
CA GLY A 422 -5.13 3.54 -5.56
C GLY A 422 -4.10 4.16 -6.52
N GLY A 423 -3.52 3.36 -7.41
CA GLY A 423 -2.58 3.85 -8.41
C GLY A 423 -3.23 4.79 -9.45
N ASN A 424 -4.48 4.54 -9.86
CA ASN A 424 -5.19 5.43 -10.77
C ASN A 424 -5.67 6.72 -10.08
N GLN A 425 -6.08 6.64 -8.81
CA GLN A 425 -6.34 7.82 -7.98
C GLN A 425 -5.11 8.72 -7.88
N GLN A 426 -3.92 8.13 -7.63
CA GLN A 426 -2.66 8.85 -7.54
C GLN A 426 -2.28 9.53 -8.86
N LYS A 427 -2.47 8.85 -9.98
CA LYS A 427 -2.25 9.43 -11.32
C LYS A 427 -3.21 10.57 -11.62
N ALA A 428 -4.48 10.48 -11.19
CA ALA A 428 -5.45 11.56 -11.34
C ALA A 428 -5.06 12.80 -10.50
N LEU A 429 -4.52 12.60 -9.29
CA LEU A 429 -3.94 13.67 -8.47
C LEU A 429 -2.74 14.32 -9.13
N LEU A 430 -1.80 13.52 -9.63
CA LEU A 430 -0.65 14.03 -10.39
C LEU A 430 -1.11 14.79 -11.64
N ALA A 431 -2.13 14.29 -12.35
CA ALA A 431 -2.72 14.97 -13.49
C ALA A 431 -3.25 16.36 -13.12
N ARG A 432 -3.99 16.49 -12.00
CA ARG A 432 -4.46 17.79 -11.47
C ARG A 432 -3.32 18.80 -11.38
N TRP A 433 -2.22 18.41 -10.76
CA TRP A 433 -1.08 19.28 -10.55
C TRP A 433 -0.31 19.58 -11.83
N LEU A 434 -0.11 18.58 -12.68
CA LEU A 434 0.60 18.78 -13.96
C LEU A 434 -0.15 19.69 -14.93
N MET A 435 -1.49 19.76 -14.84
CA MET A 435 -2.29 20.70 -15.63
C MET A 435 -2.04 22.16 -15.27
N THR A 436 -1.51 22.46 -14.07
CA THR A 436 -1.08 23.83 -13.72
C THR A 436 0.27 24.21 -14.35
N ASN A 437 0.90 23.31 -15.08
CA ASN A 437 2.21 23.46 -15.70
C ASN A 437 3.32 23.89 -14.70
N PRO A 438 3.54 23.11 -13.62
CA PRO A 438 4.46 23.48 -12.57
C PRO A 438 5.92 23.36 -13.03
N ARG A 439 6.80 24.19 -12.44
CA ARG A 439 8.26 24.13 -12.57
C ARG A 439 8.88 23.30 -11.44
N ILE A 440 8.23 23.31 -10.28
CA ILE A 440 8.66 22.60 -9.06
C ILE A 440 7.51 21.72 -8.60
N LEU A 441 7.78 20.43 -8.47
CA LEU A 441 6.81 19.42 -8.02
C LEU A 441 7.27 18.86 -6.67
N ILE A 442 6.49 19.10 -5.63
CA ILE A 442 6.71 18.56 -4.30
C ILE A 442 5.81 17.32 -4.16
N LEU A 443 6.41 16.20 -3.84
CA LEU A 443 5.74 14.91 -3.71
C LEU A 443 5.92 14.39 -2.29
N ASP A 444 4.87 14.41 -1.50
CA ASP A 444 4.88 13.84 -0.16
C ASP A 444 4.24 12.45 -0.19
N GLU A 445 5.04 11.43 0.10
CA GLU A 445 4.66 10.01 0.07
C GLU A 445 3.92 9.60 -1.24
N PRO A 446 4.51 9.84 -2.44
CA PRO A 446 3.80 9.71 -3.71
C PRO A 446 3.31 8.30 -4.02
N THR A 447 3.83 7.30 -3.34
CA THR A 447 3.51 5.88 -3.58
C THR A 447 2.86 5.19 -2.39
N ARG A 448 2.48 5.95 -1.36
CA ARG A 448 1.83 5.40 -0.16
C ARG A 448 0.49 4.76 -0.49
N GLY A 449 0.32 3.50 -0.07
CA GLY A 449 -0.92 2.76 -0.24
C GLY A 449 -1.28 2.41 -1.69
N ILE A 450 -0.27 2.29 -2.56
CA ILE A 450 -0.43 1.76 -3.92
C ILE A 450 0.41 0.49 -4.09
N ASP A 451 0.02 -0.35 -5.04
CA ASP A 451 0.73 -1.60 -5.34
C ASP A 451 2.07 -1.36 -6.04
N VAL A 452 2.94 -2.39 -6.02
CA VAL A 452 4.31 -2.29 -6.53
C VAL A 452 4.36 -1.96 -8.02
N GLY A 453 3.42 -2.49 -8.82
CA GLY A 453 3.34 -2.18 -10.25
C GLY A 453 2.97 -0.72 -10.51
N ALA A 454 2.00 -0.19 -9.75
CA ALA A 454 1.64 1.22 -9.82
C ALA A 454 2.78 2.12 -9.31
N LYS A 455 3.55 1.71 -8.27
CA LYS A 455 4.77 2.41 -7.83
C LYS A 455 5.75 2.58 -8.98
N ALA A 456 6.05 1.50 -9.71
CA ALA A 456 6.96 1.53 -10.85
C ALA A 456 6.50 2.49 -11.97
N GLU A 457 5.19 2.61 -12.19
CA GLU A 457 4.65 3.57 -13.15
C GLU A 457 4.83 5.02 -12.68
N ILE A 458 4.61 5.29 -11.38
CA ILE A 458 4.84 6.60 -10.78
C ILE A 458 6.33 6.98 -10.83
N TYR A 459 7.25 6.06 -10.51
CA TYR A 459 8.70 6.34 -10.60
C TYR A 459 9.12 6.70 -12.02
N ARG A 460 8.63 5.96 -13.04
CA ARG A 460 8.89 6.29 -14.44
C ARG A 460 8.35 7.67 -14.82
N LEU A 461 7.17 8.02 -14.32
CA LEU A 461 6.58 9.34 -14.54
C LEU A 461 7.43 10.44 -13.90
N ILE A 462 7.80 10.30 -12.62
CA ILE A 462 8.65 11.26 -11.91
C ILE A 462 9.99 11.45 -12.63
N SER A 463 10.67 10.35 -13.00
CA SER A 463 11.92 10.39 -13.75
C SER A 463 11.76 11.08 -15.11
N TYR A 464 10.67 10.80 -15.82
CA TYR A 464 10.36 11.45 -17.09
C TYR A 464 10.16 12.95 -16.91
N LEU A 465 9.38 13.40 -15.93
CA LEU A 465 9.14 14.82 -15.64
C LEU A 465 10.44 15.54 -15.27
N ALA A 466 11.28 14.92 -14.44
CA ALA A 466 12.59 15.47 -14.12
C ALA A 466 13.49 15.55 -15.36
N SER A 467 13.46 14.54 -16.25
CA SER A 467 14.22 14.58 -17.50
C SER A 467 13.74 15.67 -18.46
N GLU A 468 12.50 16.13 -18.35
CA GLU A 468 11.96 17.29 -19.09
C GLU A 468 12.29 18.64 -18.43
N GLY A 469 13.07 18.64 -17.33
CA GLY A 469 13.56 19.84 -16.65
C GLY A 469 12.77 20.26 -15.42
N MET A 470 11.73 19.52 -15.03
CA MET A 470 10.98 19.79 -13.80
C MET A 470 11.83 19.49 -12.58
N ALA A 471 11.92 20.41 -11.63
CA ALA A 471 12.57 20.17 -10.34
C ALA A 471 11.61 19.44 -9.40
N VAL A 472 12.09 18.40 -8.72
CA VAL A 472 11.26 17.56 -7.86
C VAL A 472 11.83 17.51 -6.45
N ILE A 473 10.99 17.76 -5.44
CA ILE A 473 11.26 17.43 -4.04
C ILE A 473 10.43 16.19 -3.73
N MET A 474 11.08 15.09 -3.34
CA MET A 474 10.42 13.82 -3.08
C MET A 474 10.63 13.40 -1.63
N ILE A 475 9.55 13.37 -0.86
CA ILE A 475 9.51 12.90 0.51
C ILE A 475 9.01 11.46 0.50
N SER A 476 9.73 10.54 1.13
CA SER A 476 9.26 9.19 1.34
C SER A 476 9.79 8.60 2.66
N SER A 477 8.95 7.80 3.30
CA SER A 477 9.32 6.96 4.44
C SER A 477 10.02 5.67 4.02
N GLU A 478 9.92 5.29 2.74
CA GLU A 478 10.57 4.11 2.18
C GLU A 478 11.98 4.47 1.71
N LEU A 479 13.02 4.10 2.49
CA LEU A 479 14.41 4.39 2.12
C LEU A 479 14.82 3.89 0.74
N PRO A 480 14.44 2.67 0.28
CA PRO A 480 14.75 2.22 -1.07
C PRO A 480 14.20 3.16 -2.16
N GLU A 481 13.03 3.77 -1.92
CA GLU A 481 12.43 4.73 -2.84
C GLU A 481 13.26 6.02 -2.92
N VAL A 482 13.60 6.59 -1.75
CA VAL A 482 14.44 7.80 -1.69
C VAL A 482 15.79 7.56 -2.36
N LEU A 483 16.47 6.47 -2.01
CA LEU A 483 17.79 6.13 -2.55
C LEU A 483 17.76 5.80 -4.06
N GLY A 484 16.70 5.13 -4.51
CA GLY A 484 16.55 4.72 -5.91
C GLY A 484 16.23 5.87 -6.85
N MET A 485 15.44 6.85 -6.39
CA MET A 485 14.91 7.93 -7.21
C MET A 485 15.71 9.23 -7.17
N SER A 486 16.38 9.52 -6.04
CA SER A 486 16.95 10.84 -5.79
C SER A 486 18.37 10.99 -6.35
N ASP A 487 18.72 12.22 -6.74
CA ASP A 487 20.09 12.63 -7.11
C ASP A 487 20.89 13.02 -5.88
N ARG A 488 20.24 13.69 -4.95
CA ARG A 488 20.76 14.02 -3.61
C ARG A 488 19.68 13.73 -2.57
N VAL A 489 20.12 13.41 -1.36
CA VAL A 489 19.22 13.08 -0.23
C VAL A 489 19.52 14.02 0.92
N MET A 490 18.54 14.82 1.32
CA MET A 490 18.53 15.58 2.56
C MET A 490 17.96 14.69 3.67
N VAL A 491 18.55 14.74 4.86
CA VAL A 491 18.09 13.95 6.00
C VAL A 491 17.70 14.86 7.14
N MET A 492 16.47 14.71 7.63
CA MET A 492 15.93 15.45 8.77
C MET A 492 15.82 14.58 10.02
N HIS A 493 16.07 15.20 11.16
CA HIS A 493 15.88 14.62 12.49
C HIS A 493 15.32 15.68 13.45
N GLU A 494 14.16 15.42 14.05
CA GLU A 494 13.50 16.30 15.05
C GLU A 494 13.47 17.79 14.67
N GLY A 495 13.19 18.10 13.42
CA GLY A 495 13.10 19.45 12.89
C GLY A 495 14.42 20.08 12.41
N ASP A 496 15.53 19.39 12.57
CA ASP A 496 16.83 19.85 12.12
C ASP A 496 17.28 19.14 10.85
N LEU A 497 17.95 19.87 9.93
CA LEU A 497 18.58 19.30 8.74
C LEU A 497 19.96 18.76 9.13
N MET A 498 20.09 17.42 9.21
CA MET A 498 21.31 16.74 9.65
C MET A 498 22.42 16.70 8.59
N GLY A 499 22.06 16.77 7.32
CA GLY A 499 22.98 16.78 6.20
C GLY A 499 22.32 16.51 4.87
N THR A 500 23.10 16.75 3.81
CA THR A 500 22.73 16.41 2.42
C THR A 500 23.80 15.46 1.88
N LEU A 501 23.38 14.34 1.30
CA LEU A 501 24.23 13.31 0.73
C LEU A 501 24.04 13.29 -0.78
N ASP A 502 25.12 13.21 -1.52
CA ASP A 502 25.05 12.92 -2.95
C ASP A 502 24.66 11.45 -3.17
N ARG A 503 24.05 11.13 -4.33
CA ARG A 503 23.57 9.78 -4.67
C ARG A 503 24.63 8.69 -4.41
N SER A 504 25.90 8.96 -4.72
CA SER A 504 27.02 8.02 -4.53
C SER A 504 27.37 7.76 -3.06
N GLU A 505 27.01 8.67 -2.17
CA GLU A 505 27.29 8.60 -0.73
C GLU A 505 26.07 8.17 0.09
N ALA A 506 24.88 8.26 -0.48
CA ALA A 506 23.61 7.95 0.17
C ALA A 506 23.44 6.43 0.25
N THR A 507 23.91 5.82 1.34
CA THR A 507 23.59 4.44 1.70
C THR A 507 22.50 4.38 2.75
N GLN A 508 21.82 3.24 2.87
CA GLN A 508 20.76 3.06 3.85
C GLN A 508 21.28 3.31 5.27
N GLU A 509 22.48 2.79 5.59
CA GLU A 509 23.10 2.94 6.90
C GLU A 509 23.41 4.42 7.21
N ARG A 510 23.95 5.15 6.22
CA ARG A 510 24.34 6.55 6.43
C ARG A 510 23.13 7.46 6.57
N VAL A 511 22.07 7.22 5.79
CA VAL A 511 20.80 7.94 5.94
C VAL A 511 20.17 7.65 7.30
N MET A 512 20.16 6.38 7.76
CA MET A 512 19.62 6.02 9.06
C MET A 512 20.43 6.58 10.24
N GLN A 513 21.77 6.64 10.12
CA GLN A 513 22.62 7.29 11.13
C GLN A 513 22.24 8.76 11.31
N LEU A 514 22.13 9.52 10.19
CA LEU A 514 21.71 10.93 10.24
C LEU A 514 20.27 11.07 10.76
N ALA A 515 19.35 10.22 10.31
CA ALA A 515 17.94 10.23 10.74
C ALA A 515 17.76 9.90 12.24
N SER A 516 18.74 9.24 12.85
CA SER A 516 18.78 8.94 14.30
C SER A 516 19.49 10.02 15.11
N GLY A 517 19.85 11.16 14.53
CA GLY A 517 20.54 12.26 15.22
C GLY A 517 22.04 12.03 15.48
N MET A 518 22.63 10.97 14.90
CA MET A 518 24.06 10.72 15.02
C MET A 518 24.81 11.59 14.01
N SER A 519 25.50 12.65 14.50
CA SER A 519 26.35 13.45 13.63
C SER A 519 27.52 12.61 13.11
N VAL A 520 27.73 12.60 11.82
CA VAL A 520 28.95 12.04 11.24
C VAL A 520 30.10 12.93 11.68
N ARG A 521 30.88 12.48 12.67
CA ARG A 521 32.18 13.12 12.96
C ARG A 521 33.09 12.88 11.76
N HIS A 522 33.42 13.94 11.05
CA HIS A 522 34.49 13.94 10.04
C HIS A 522 35.86 13.70 10.70
#